data_7a6da53cefa2e802fc40808862ae0bd1
#
_entry.id   7a6da53cefa2e802fc40808862ae0bd1
#
_cell.length_a   1.000
_cell.length_b   1.000
_cell.length_c   1.000
_cell.angle_alpha   90.00
_cell.angle_beta   90.00
_cell.angle_gamma   90.00
#
_symmetry.space_group_name_H-M   'P 1'
#
loop_
_entity.id
_entity.type
_entity.pdbx_description
1 polymer ?
#
loop_
_entity_poly.entity_id
_entity_poly.type
_entity_poly.pdbx_seq_one_letter_code
_entity_poly.pdbx_strand_id
1 'polypeptide(L)'
;MTGPGLFDPGAPRLRTIPPGANFLAELARALVAEKEVSVHPDALADDLIYVPNRRSARALALAIYRASGIKTLLMPEIRPLGDLETDEPPPGVESALADLPPALSGAERLGQLSRLVSAYYERQGTPVPPASALAAAGELARLLDQAALSGG
;
A
#
# COMPACT_ATOMS: atom_id res chain seq x y z
N MET A 1 33.82 6.62 -10.24
CA MET A 1 33.26 5.24 -10.15
C MET A 1 31.78 5.39 -9.82
N THR A 2 30.94 5.36 -10.82
CA THR A 2 29.48 5.41 -10.64
C THR A 2 29.06 4.02 -10.12
N GLY A 3 28.55 3.96 -8.88
CA GLY A 3 27.98 2.72 -8.35
C GLY A 3 26.73 2.30 -9.17
N PRO A 4 26.24 1.05 -9.01
CA PRO A 4 25.05 0.59 -9.72
C PRO A 4 23.86 1.49 -9.42
N GLY A 5 23.09 1.84 -10.43
CA GLY A 5 21.88 2.64 -10.34
C GLY A 5 20.78 1.99 -9.49
N LEU A 6 19.78 2.75 -9.07
CA LEU A 6 18.67 2.26 -8.24
C LEU A 6 17.83 1.18 -8.97
N PHE A 7 17.79 1.25 -10.29
CA PHE A 7 16.96 0.41 -11.16
C PHE A 7 17.77 -0.58 -12.00
N ASP A 8 19.09 -0.67 -11.81
CA ASP A 8 19.92 -1.62 -12.53
C ASP A 8 19.50 -3.07 -12.21
N PRO A 9 19.33 -3.92 -13.23
CA PRO A 9 19.07 -5.34 -13.03
C PRO A 9 20.28 -6.03 -12.35
N GLY A 10 20.24 -6.27 -11.11
CA GLY A 10 21.36 -6.80 -10.30
C GLY A 10 21.85 -5.84 -9.23
N ALA A 11 21.34 -4.60 -9.19
CA ALA A 11 21.57 -3.71 -8.06
C ALA A 11 20.93 -4.28 -6.79
N PRO A 12 21.52 -4.04 -5.61
CA PRO A 12 20.89 -4.46 -4.35
C PRO A 12 19.52 -3.79 -4.21
N ARG A 13 18.49 -4.60 -3.96
CA ARG A 13 17.11 -4.12 -3.78
C ARG A 13 16.89 -3.33 -2.48
N LEU A 14 17.86 -3.35 -1.59
CA LEU A 14 17.85 -2.64 -0.32
C LEU A 14 18.97 -1.61 -0.29
N ARG A 15 18.61 -0.36 0.04
CA ARG A 15 19.57 0.73 0.26
C ARG A 15 19.29 1.40 1.60
N THR A 16 20.33 1.82 2.27
CA THR A 16 20.25 2.49 3.57
C THR A 16 20.77 3.91 3.47
N ILE A 17 20.12 4.81 4.19
CA ILE A 17 20.57 6.20 4.36
C ILE A 17 21.06 6.34 5.79
N PRO A 18 22.26 6.91 6.03
CA PRO A 18 22.83 6.98 7.37
C PRO A 18 21.96 7.82 8.32
N PRO A 19 21.95 7.48 9.63
CA PRO A 19 21.26 8.28 10.64
C PRO A 19 21.73 9.73 10.64
N GLY A 20 20.77 10.66 10.81
CA GLY A 20 21.02 12.09 10.80
C GLY A 20 20.93 12.78 9.43
N ALA A 21 20.93 12.02 8.34
CA ALA A 21 20.61 12.57 7.02
C ALA A 21 19.10 12.75 6.84
N ASN A 22 18.73 13.75 6.05
CA ASN A 22 17.32 13.94 5.67
C ASN A 22 16.94 12.88 4.63
N PHE A 23 16.29 11.80 5.09
CA PHE A 23 15.94 10.63 4.28
C PHE A 23 15.21 11.01 2.98
N LEU A 24 14.16 11.84 3.06
CA LEU A 24 13.36 12.19 1.88
C LEU A 24 14.15 13.08 0.91
N ALA A 25 15.02 13.93 1.40
CA ALA A 25 15.86 14.76 0.55
C ALA A 25 16.94 13.94 -0.16
N GLU A 26 17.52 12.94 0.52
CA GLU A 26 18.50 12.04 -0.09
C GLU A 26 17.85 11.13 -1.15
N LEU A 27 16.68 10.55 -0.82
CA LEU A 27 15.89 9.76 -1.76
C LEU A 27 15.51 10.58 -3.00
N ALA A 28 15.01 11.79 -2.81
CA ALA A 28 14.63 12.67 -3.92
C ALA A 28 15.83 13.02 -4.81
N ARG A 29 17.00 13.32 -4.22
CA ARG A 29 18.24 13.58 -4.99
C ARG A 29 18.67 12.37 -5.81
N ALA A 30 18.60 11.17 -5.21
CA ALA A 30 18.97 9.95 -5.89
C ALA A 30 18.02 9.67 -7.09
N LEU A 31 16.70 9.78 -6.89
CA LEU A 31 15.71 9.61 -7.96
C LEU A 31 15.91 10.60 -9.11
N VAL A 32 16.05 11.88 -8.77
CA VAL A 32 16.23 12.95 -9.77
C VAL A 32 17.53 12.78 -10.57
N ALA A 33 18.61 12.40 -9.91
CA ALA A 33 19.91 12.20 -10.55
C ALA A 33 19.91 10.94 -11.45
N GLU A 34 19.34 9.86 -10.98
CA GLU A 34 19.32 8.58 -11.70
C GLU A 34 18.43 8.60 -12.94
N LYS A 35 17.31 9.29 -12.85
CA LYS A 35 16.35 9.45 -13.95
C LYS A 35 16.66 10.68 -14.84
N GLU A 36 17.73 11.40 -14.56
CA GLU A 36 18.12 12.62 -15.30
C GLU A 36 16.95 13.60 -15.50
N VAL A 37 16.15 13.82 -14.45
CA VAL A 37 14.89 14.59 -14.49
C VAL A 37 15.07 16.02 -15.00
N SER A 38 16.26 16.61 -14.85
CA SER A 38 16.56 17.93 -15.40
C SER A 38 16.63 17.94 -16.94
N VAL A 39 16.90 16.79 -17.57
CA VAL A 39 16.92 16.61 -19.02
C VAL A 39 15.60 16.02 -19.51
N HIS A 40 15.03 15.11 -18.74
CA HIS A 40 13.79 14.40 -19.01
C HIS A 40 12.74 14.67 -17.91
N PRO A 41 11.98 15.78 -18.00
CA PRO A 41 11.03 16.18 -16.96
C PRO A 41 9.88 15.20 -16.72
N ASP A 42 9.67 14.26 -17.60
CA ASP A 42 8.66 13.21 -17.59
C ASP A 42 9.19 11.85 -17.10
N ALA A 43 10.48 11.74 -16.84
CA ALA A 43 11.13 10.45 -16.53
C ALA A 43 10.62 9.74 -15.26
N LEU A 44 9.93 10.46 -14.38
CA LEU A 44 9.31 9.89 -13.18
C LEU A 44 7.81 9.60 -13.34
N ALA A 45 7.18 9.94 -14.47
CA ALA A 45 5.73 9.90 -14.64
C ALA A 45 5.14 8.49 -14.45
N ASP A 46 5.88 7.46 -14.88
CA ASP A 46 5.45 6.06 -14.80
C ASP A 46 5.92 5.35 -13.51
N ASP A 47 6.63 6.05 -12.62
CA ASP A 47 7.12 5.47 -11.38
C ASP A 47 6.04 5.51 -10.30
N LEU A 48 5.92 4.39 -9.54
CA LEU A 48 5.05 4.27 -8.38
C LEU A 48 5.90 4.14 -7.12
N ILE A 49 5.72 5.07 -6.16
CA ILE A 49 6.51 5.12 -4.93
C ILE A 49 5.58 4.93 -3.72
N TYR A 50 5.81 3.89 -2.96
CA TYR A 50 5.11 3.67 -1.69
C TYR A 50 5.84 4.33 -0.53
N VAL A 51 5.08 5.01 0.32
CA VAL A 51 5.59 5.70 1.51
C VAL A 51 4.74 5.35 2.75
N PRO A 52 5.27 5.48 3.97
CA PRO A 52 4.55 5.06 5.17
C PRO A 52 3.21 5.77 5.41
N ASN A 53 3.09 7.05 5.04
CA ASN A 53 1.89 7.85 5.32
C ASN A 53 1.75 9.05 4.38
N ARG A 54 0.58 9.71 4.40
CA ARG A 54 0.25 10.87 3.56
C ARG A 54 1.17 12.07 3.79
N ARG A 55 1.71 12.24 4.99
CA ARG A 55 2.69 13.32 5.28
C ARG A 55 3.98 13.07 4.54
N SER A 56 4.47 11.84 4.56
CA SER A 56 5.67 11.44 3.82
C SER A 56 5.47 11.59 2.31
N ALA A 57 4.29 11.28 1.78
CA ALA A 57 3.98 11.48 0.36
C ALA A 57 4.11 12.95 -0.06
N ARG A 58 3.49 13.87 0.69
CA ARG A 58 3.58 15.31 0.42
C ARG A 58 5.00 15.84 0.56
N ALA A 59 5.72 15.38 1.57
CA ALA A 59 7.10 15.80 1.82
C ALA A 59 8.05 15.29 0.73
N LEU A 60 7.87 14.05 0.26
CA LEU A 60 8.65 13.48 -0.85
C LEU A 60 8.38 14.22 -2.15
N ALA A 61 7.13 14.48 -2.50
CA ALA A 61 6.78 15.27 -3.68
C ALA A 61 7.48 16.64 -3.69
N LEU A 62 7.44 17.32 -2.56
CA LEU A 62 8.14 18.61 -2.42
C LEU A 62 9.67 18.47 -2.51
N ALA A 63 10.22 17.38 -1.96
CA ALA A 63 11.66 17.12 -2.02
C ALA A 63 12.13 16.84 -3.46
N ILE A 64 11.36 16.05 -4.23
CA ILE A 64 11.61 15.78 -5.65
C ILE A 64 11.58 17.08 -6.46
N TYR A 65 10.55 17.89 -6.27
CA TYR A 65 10.44 19.17 -6.94
C TYR A 65 11.64 20.07 -6.65
N ARG A 66 12.05 20.17 -5.40
CA ARG A 66 13.22 20.97 -5.01
C ARG A 66 14.54 20.41 -5.54
N ALA A 67 14.70 19.10 -5.55
CA ALA A 67 15.90 18.44 -6.03
C ALA A 67 16.06 18.56 -7.55
N SER A 68 14.95 18.58 -8.30
CA SER A 68 14.96 18.68 -9.77
C SER A 68 15.53 20.00 -10.30
N GLY A 69 15.37 21.09 -9.55
CA GLY A 69 15.84 22.42 -9.96
C GLY A 69 15.12 23.01 -11.17
N ILE A 70 14.07 22.35 -11.70
CA ILE A 70 13.31 22.78 -12.88
C ILE A 70 11.93 23.30 -12.49
N LYS A 71 11.33 24.13 -13.35
CA LYS A 71 10.04 24.77 -13.05
C LYS A 71 8.86 23.82 -13.24
N THR A 72 8.98 22.82 -14.09
CA THR A 72 7.89 21.92 -14.45
C THR A 72 8.43 20.51 -14.62
N LEU A 73 7.81 19.53 -13.95
CA LEU A 73 8.09 18.10 -14.13
C LEU A 73 6.79 17.31 -13.95
N LEU A 74 6.75 16.13 -14.52
CA LEU A 74 5.71 15.15 -14.22
C LEU A 74 6.14 14.37 -12.98
N MET A 75 5.27 14.39 -11.97
CA MET A 75 5.53 13.73 -10.69
C MET A 75 5.25 12.24 -10.78
N PRO A 76 6.01 11.41 -10.05
CA PRO A 76 5.66 10.01 -9.88
C PRO A 76 4.35 9.90 -9.08
N GLU A 77 3.69 8.76 -9.19
CA GLU A 77 2.59 8.42 -8.32
C GLU A 77 3.13 8.05 -6.94
N ILE A 78 2.76 8.79 -5.90
CA ILE A 78 3.22 8.55 -4.53
C ILE A 78 2.04 8.12 -3.67
N ARG A 79 2.01 6.82 -3.29
CA ARG A 79 0.94 6.21 -2.51
C ARG A 79 1.35 5.94 -1.07
N PRO A 80 0.60 6.41 -0.08
CA PRO A 80 0.77 5.99 1.31
C PRO A 80 0.38 4.52 1.50
N LEU A 81 1.20 3.75 2.24
CA LEU A 81 0.89 2.35 2.56
C LEU A 81 -0.44 2.18 3.31
N GLY A 82 -0.82 3.16 4.14
CA GLY A 82 -2.10 3.14 4.84
C GLY A 82 -3.34 3.36 3.98
N ASP A 83 -3.17 3.75 2.71
CA ASP A 83 -4.26 3.95 1.76
C ASP A 83 -4.44 2.74 0.81
N LEU A 84 -3.69 1.64 1.04
CA LEU A 84 -3.80 0.40 0.25
C LEU A 84 -5.10 -0.39 0.51
N GLU A 85 -5.93 0.05 1.45
CA GLU A 85 -7.29 -0.49 1.67
C GLU A 85 -8.29 -0.05 0.57
N THR A 86 -7.88 0.76 -0.38
CA THR A 86 -8.70 1.13 -1.53
C THR A 86 -8.71 -0.05 -2.51
N ASP A 87 -9.91 -0.39 -3.02
CA ASP A 87 -10.24 -1.55 -3.87
C ASP A 87 -9.43 -1.66 -5.20
N GLU A 88 -8.41 -0.85 -5.40
CA GLU A 88 -7.62 -0.82 -6.62
C GLU A 88 -6.26 -1.52 -6.41
N PRO A 89 -6.03 -2.64 -7.10
CA PRO A 89 -4.78 -3.37 -6.99
C PRO A 89 -3.58 -2.53 -7.47
N PRO A 90 -2.39 -2.73 -6.91
CA PRO A 90 -1.19 -2.08 -7.42
C PRO A 90 -0.96 -2.40 -8.91
N PRO A 91 -0.50 -1.43 -9.72
CA PRO A 91 -0.16 -1.69 -11.12
C PRO A 91 0.80 -2.88 -11.27
N GLY A 92 0.52 -3.75 -12.25
CA GLY A 92 1.32 -4.95 -12.53
C GLY A 92 0.92 -6.21 -11.75
N VAL A 93 -0.08 -6.12 -10.86
CA VAL A 93 -0.62 -7.29 -10.12
C VAL A 93 -1.93 -7.77 -10.73
N GLU A 94 -2.50 -7.03 -11.69
CA GLU A 94 -3.79 -7.32 -12.30
C GLU A 94 -3.83 -8.72 -12.92
N SER A 95 -2.75 -9.14 -13.58
CA SER A 95 -2.67 -10.48 -14.19
C SER A 95 -2.64 -11.61 -13.17
N ALA A 96 -2.00 -11.38 -12.01
CA ALA A 96 -1.98 -12.36 -10.92
C ALA A 96 -3.31 -12.42 -10.17
N LEU A 97 -4.07 -11.33 -10.17
CA LEU A 97 -5.39 -11.25 -9.53
C LEU A 97 -6.52 -11.77 -10.46
N ALA A 98 -6.30 -11.80 -11.77
CA ALA A 98 -7.31 -12.24 -12.75
C ALA A 98 -7.75 -13.71 -12.56
N ASP A 99 -6.88 -14.54 -12.01
CA ASP A 99 -7.15 -15.95 -11.73
C ASP A 99 -7.78 -16.19 -10.33
N LEU A 100 -7.90 -15.13 -9.50
CA LEU A 100 -8.52 -15.24 -8.19
C LEU A 100 -10.05 -15.06 -8.30
N PRO A 101 -10.84 -15.85 -7.54
CA PRO A 101 -12.27 -15.59 -7.46
C PRO A 101 -12.52 -14.19 -6.88
N PRO A 102 -13.61 -13.52 -7.30
CA PRO A 102 -13.90 -12.17 -6.80
C PRO A 102 -14.02 -12.16 -5.28
N ALA A 103 -13.37 -11.19 -4.65
CA ALA A 103 -13.44 -11.02 -3.22
C ALA A 103 -14.86 -10.67 -2.77
N LEU A 104 -15.31 -11.25 -1.66
CA LEU A 104 -16.58 -10.84 -1.05
C LEU A 104 -16.48 -9.38 -0.59
N SER A 105 -17.52 -8.59 -0.87
CA SER A 105 -17.62 -7.26 -0.29
C SER A 105 -17.65 -7.34 1.25
N GLY A 106 -17.17 -6.30 1.93
CA GLY A 106 -17.18 -6.26 3.39
C GLY A 106 -18.59 -6.46 3.98
N ALA A 107 -19.63 -5.95 3.31
CA ALA A 107 -21.03 -6.11 3.72
C ALA A 107 -21.52 -7.55 3.55
N GLU A 108 -21.20 -8.21 2.44
CA GLU A 108 -21.55 -9.62 2.20
C GLU A 108 -20.84 -10.54 3.18
N ARG A 109 -19.55 -10.34 3.40
CA ARG A 109 -18.75 -11.08 4.38
C ARG A 109 -19.35 -10.95 5.78
N LEU A 110 -19.66 -9.73 6.20
CA LEU A 110 -20.26 -9.47 7.51
C LEU A 110 -21.64 -10.11 7.64
N GLY A 111 -22.46 -10.06 6.59
CA GLY A 111 -23.75 -10.72 6.54
C GLY A 111 -23.67 -12.25 6.63
N GLN A 112 -22.68 -12.86 5.97
CA GLN A 112 -22.45 -14.31 6.06
C GLN A 112 -21.98 -14.72 7.46
N LEU A 113 -21.04 -13.99 8.05
CA LEU A 113 -20.54 -14.22 9.40
C LEU A 113 -21.64 -14.02 10.45
N SER A 114 -22.52 -13.02 10.29
CA SER A 114 -23.66 -12.80 11.18
C SER A 114 -24.63 -13.98 11.17
N ARG A 115 -24.93 -14.52 9.99
CA ARG A 115 -25.75 -15.75 9.88
C ARG A 115 -25.10 -16.96 10.56
N LEU A 116 -23.79 -17.12 10.39
CA LEU A 116 -23.04 -18.20 11.04
C LEU A 116 -23.09 -18.06 12.57
N VAL A 117 -22.90 -16.85 13.10
CA VAL A 117 -22.98 -16.57 14.54
C VAL A 117 -24.39 -16.87 15.07
N SER A 118 -25.44 -16.42 14.38
CA SER A 118 -26.83 -16.72 14.78
C SER A 118 -27.09 -18.21 14.83
N ALA A 119 -26.74 -18.96 13.80
CA ALA A 119 -26.92 -20.41 13.73
C ALA A 119 -26.12 -21.14 14.82
N TYR A 120 -24.93 -20.66 15.18
CA TYR A 120 -24.17 -21.22 16.29
C TYR A 120 -24.90 -21.07 17.61
N TYR A 121 -25.40 -19.88 17.95
CA TYR A 121 -26.12 -19.63 19.20
C TYR A 121 -27.50 -20.32 19.25
N GLU A 122 -28.18 -20.43 18.13
CA GLU A 122 -29.42 -21.24 18.02
C GLU A 122 -29.18 -22.71 18.37
N ARG A 123 -28.09 -23.31 17.86
CA ARG A 123 -27.70 -24.68 18.21
C ARG A 123 -27.35 -24.86 19.68
N GLN A 124 -26.88 -23.83 20.35
CA GLN A 124 -26.60 -23.81 21.79
C GLN A 124 -27.86 -23.57 22.64
N GLY A 125 -29.03 -23.38 22.02
CA GLY A 125 -30.27 -23.10 22.73
C GLY A 125 -30.34 -21.66 23.31
N THR A 126 -29.45 -20.76 22.93
CA THR A 126 -29.38 -19.39 23.42
C THR A 126 -29.42 -18.38 22.24
N PRO A 127 -30.55 -18.24 21.54
CA PRO A 127 -30.64 -17.35 20.40
C PRO A 127 -30.34 -15.92 20.78
N VAL A 128 -29.55 -15.24 19.93
CA VAL A 128 -29.12 -13.84 20.14
C VAL A 128 -29.85 -12.88 19.20
N PRO A 129 -30.10 -11.62 19.63
CA PRO A 129 -30.65 -10.60 18.75
C PRO A 129 -29.78 -10.36 17.50
N PRO A 130 -30.36 -9.99 16.35
CA PRO A 130 -29.60 -9.75 15.12
C PRO A 130 -28.46 -8.72 15.27
N ALA A 131 -28.68 -7.66 16.07
CA ALA A 131 -27.65 -6.65 16.34
C ALA A 131 -26.43 -7.23 17.07
N SER A 132 -26.67 -8.14 18.04
CA SER A 132 -25.61 -8.83 18.77
C SER A 132 -24.85 -9.83 17.87
N ALA A 133 -25.56 -10.54 17.01
CA ALA A 133 -24.94 -11.41 16.01
C ALA A 133 -24.07 -10.63 15.02
N LEU A 134 -24.52 -9.46 14.59
CA LEU A 134 -23.77 -8.58 13.70
C LEU A 134 -22.50 -8.02 14.38
N ALA A 135 -22.61 -7.60 15.63
CA ALA A 135 -21.45 -7.13 16.40
C ALA A 135 -20.40 -8.24 16.58
N ALA A 136 -20.83 -9.43 16.98
CA ALA A 136 -19.95 -10.59 17.11
C ALA A 136 -19.32 -11.01 15.77
N ALA A 137 -20.06 -10.90 14.67
CA ALA A 137 -19.54 -11.13 13.32
C ALA A 137 -18.41 -10.16 12.96
N GLY A 138 -18.51 -8.90 13.36
CA GLY A 138 -17.45 -7.91 13.18
C GLY A 138 -16.16 -8.26 13.92
N GLU A 139 -16.26 -8.74 15.16
CA GLU A 139 -15.09 -9.20 15.91
C GLU A 139 -14.50 -10.51 15.32
N LEU A 140 -15.37 -11.43 14.87
CA LEU A 140 -14.91 -12.64 14.20
C LEU A 140 -14.18 -12.33 12.89
N ALA A 141 -14.66 -11.36 12.11
CA ALA A 141 -14.00 -10.93 10.89
C ALA A 141 -12.57 -10.44 11.18
N ARG A 142 -12.39 -9.60 12.20
CA ARG A 142 -11.06 -9.11 12.61
C ARG A 142 -10.12 -10.21 13.07
N LEU A 143 -10.64 -11.18 13.84
CA LEU A 143 -9.86 -12.34 14.29
C LEU A 143 -9.40 -13.20 13.12
N LEU A 144 -10.25 -13.41 12.12
CA LEU A 144 -9.91 -14.16 10.91
C LEU A 144 -8.81 -13.43 10.12
N ASP A 145 -8.88 -12.11 10.00
CA ASP A 145 -7.86 -11.31 9.33
C ASP A 145 -6.52 -11.38 10.08
N GLN A 146 -6.54 -11.27 11.41
CA GLN A 146 -5.34 -11.41 12.23
C GLN A 146 -4.72 -12.81 12.12
N ALA A 147 -5.54 -13.86 12.10
CA ALA A 147 -5.07 -15.23 11.96
C ALA A 147 -4.44 -15.47 10.58
N ALA A 148 -5.02 -14.91 9.53
CA ALA A 148 -4.47 -14.99 8.17
C ALA A 148 -3.10 -14.27 8.06
N LEU A 149 -2.95 -13.14 8.73
CA LEU A 149 -1.69 -12.38 8.74
C LEU A 149 -0.58 -13.03 9.59
N SER A 150 -0.94 -13.82 10.61
CA SER A 150 0.02 -14.47 11.52
C SER A 150 0.42 -15.88 11.11
N GLY A 151 -0.27 -16.48 10.16
CA GLY A 151 -0.07 -17.88 9.70
C GLY A 151 0.74 -18.01 8.42
N GLY A 152 1.37 -16.91 7.93
CA GLY A 152 2.20 -16.87 6.71
C GLY A 152 3.70 -16.99 7.00
#